data_f57d5c4850abdfda55b874c67c1cf67f
#
_entry.id   f57d5c4850abdfda55b874c67c1cf67f
#
_cell.length_a   1.000
_cell.length_b   1.000
_cell.length_c   1.000
_cell.angle_alpha   90.00
_cell.angle_beta   90.00
_cell.angle_gamma   90.00
#
_symmetry.space_group_name_H-M   'P 1'
#
loop_
_entity.id
_entity.type
_entity.pdbx_description
1 polymer ?
#
loop_
_entity_poly.entity_id
_entity_poly.type
_entity_poly.pdbx_seq_one_letter_code
_entity_poly.pdbx_strand_id
1 'polypeptide(L)'
;MKADSLKAETEQMENILNRTKNIDAQGVAIRRLPFFRSLLEAKFLPQLRRVDYTLNYSIFRSLTHDEIKQLYDKDYKQLSKFEFYELFSNEPDQARREEYQRRALEVYPSFLAAANDLQVSLLSHGMSDETLLEKFVGEDAPQEVNTNQLIALLNAGHFSKADSVAAFVNKNEDNRLLLAVNDVLNGRYDDYETVAATGERNECCLLLAMKRNDEAMALAKKLPEDEGLTHYLRAICLNRKDDAVGAYDELMKAFELDLSLEEVAKVDGDVNNLLLDKDKYKK
;
A
#
# COMPACT_ATOMS: atom_id res chain seq x y z
N MET A 1 -68.89 -31.60 14.69
CA MET A 1 -69.78 -30.86 13.77
C MET A 1 -69.19 -29.68 13.05
N LYS A 2 -67.99 -29.17 13.35
CA LYS A 2 -67.36 -28.05 12.57
C LYS A 2 -66.44 -28.48 11.42
N ALA A 3 -65.96 -29.72 11.44
CA ALA A 3 -65.06 -30.22 10.39
C ALA A 3 -65.80 -30.67 9.11
N ASP A 4 -67.01 -31.11 9.23
CA ASP A 4 -67.76 -31.59 8.07
C ASP A 4 -68.42 -30.50 7.24
N SER A 5 -68.65 -29.31 7.79
CA SER A 5 -69.25 -28.19 7.05
C SER A 5 -68.27 -27.52 6.05
N LEU A 6 -66.98 -27.70 6.18
CA LEU A 6 -65.94 -27.11 5.31
C LEU A 6 -65.47 -28.09 4.23
N LYS A 7 -65.93 -29.34 4.29
CA LYS A 7 -65.45 -30.40 3.38
C LYS A 7 -65.92 -30.18 1.94
N ALA A 8 -67.18 -29.77 1.77
CA ALA A 8 -67.75 -29.49 0.48
C ALA A 8 -67.13 -28.23 -0.18
N GLU A 9 -66.84 -27.20 0.61
CA GLU A 9 -66.19 -25.98 0.15
C GLU A 9 -64.73 -26.26 -0.26
N THR A 10 -64.01 -27.06 0.52
CA THR A 10 -62.65 -27.48 0.20
C THR A 10 -62.59 -28.29 -1.09
N GLU A 11 -63.47 -29.25 -1.26
CA GLU A 11 -63.54 -30.03 -2.49
C GLU A 11 -63.84 -29.23 -3.73
N GLN A 12 -64.73 -28.19 -3.65
CA GLN A 12 -64.94 -27.26 -4.73
C GLN A 12 -63.71 -26.44 -5.10
N MET A 13 -62.96 -25.99 -4.10
CA MET A 13 -61.71 -25.25 -4.32
C MET A 13 -60.64 -26.13 -4.97
N GLU A 14 -60.42 -27.36 -4.45
CA GLU A 14 -59.48 -28.33 -5.00
C GLU A 14 -59.80 -28.67 -6.45
N ASN A 15 -61.09 -28.84 -6.79
CA ASN A 15 -61.52 -29.04 -8.15
C ASN A 15 -61.15 -27.92 -9.09
N ILE A 16 -61.22 -26.63 -8.65
CA ILE A 16 -60.81 -25.49 -9.43
C ILE A 16 -59.27 -25.50 -9.59
N LEU A 17 -58.52 -25.72 -8.52
CA LEU A 17 -57.06 -25.76 -8.55
C LEU A 17 -56.52 -26.85 -9.46
N ASN A 18 -57.16 -28.03 -9.45
CA ASN A 18 -56.76 -29.17 -10.26
C ASN A 18 -57.12 -29.04 -11.75
N ARG A 19 -58.21 -28.35 -12.10
CA ARG A 19 -58.69 -28.19 -13.47
C ARG A 19 -58.00 -27.04 -14.24
N THR A 20 -57.48 -26.02 -13.55
CA THR A 20 -56.95 -24.81 -14.14
C THR A 20 -55.50 -24.60 -13.68
N LYS A 21 -54.53 -24.65 -14.60
CA LYS A 21 -53.11 -24.42 -14.28
C LYS A 21 -52.73 -22.92 -14.22
N ASN A 22 -53.57 -22.05 -14.75
CA ASN A 22 -53.35 -20.60 -14.78
C ASN A 22 -53.82 -19.98 -13.47
N ILE A 23 -52.88 -19.33 -12.72
CA ILE A 23 -53.14 -18.77 -11.40
C ILE A 23 -54.21 -17.67 -11.42
N ASP A 24 -54.21 -16.82 -12.44
CA ASP A 24 -55.19 -15.75 -12.55
C ASP A 24 -56.59 -16.29 -12.81
N ALA A 25 -56.71 -17.30 -13.68
CA ALA A 25 -57.97 -18.01 -13.96
C ALA A 25 -58.48 -18.77 -12.72
N GLN A 26 -57.62 -19.40 -11.93
CA GLN A 26 -57.94 -19.97 -10.62
C GLN A 26 -58.54 -18.90 -9.70
N GLY A 27 -57.87 -17.75 -9.58
CA GLY A 27 -58.30 -16.63 -8.75
C GLY A 27 -59.67 -16.10 -9.12
N VAL A 28 -59.95 -15.98 -10.42
CA VAL A 28 -61.26 -15.57 -10.94
C VAL A 28 -62.34 -16.61 -10.60
N ALA A 29 -62.03 -17.88 -10.82
CA ALA A 29 -62.97 -18.99 -10.53
C ALA A 29 -63.32 -19.13 -9.04
N ILE A 30 -62.29 -19.01 -8.16
CA ILE A 30 -62.47 -19.02 -6.71
C ILE A 30 -63.33 -17.86 -6.22
N ARG A 31 -63.13 -16.64 -6.77
CA ARG A 31 -63.96 -15.45 -6.43
C ARG A 31 -65.43 -15.62 -6.77
N ARG A 32 -65.78 -16.49 -7.69
CA ARG A 32 -67.15 -16.78 -8.11
C ARG A 32 -67.87 -17.81 -7.24
N LEU A 33 -67.17 -18.45 -6.32
CA LEU A 33 -67.77 -19.43 -5.41
C LEU A 33 -68.78 -18.75 -4.46
N PRO A 34 -69.93 -19.34 -4.20
CA PRO A 34 -70.97 -18.76 -3.34
C PRO A 34 -70.51 -18.38 -1.94
N PHE A 35 -69.54 -19.10 -1.41
CA PHE A 35 -68.97 -18.91 -0.09
C PHE A 35 -67.73 -18.03 -0.04
N PHE A 36 -67.29 -17.49 -1.20
CA PHE A 36 -66.08 -16.69 -1.25
C PHE A 36 -66.09 -15.53 -0.26
N ARG A 37 -67.13 -14.68 -0.31
CA ARG A 37 -67.24 -13.49 0.55
C ARG A 37 -67.45 -13.84 2.00
N SER A 38 -68.33 -14.79 2.31
CA SER A 38 -68.70 -15.12 3.69
C SER A 38 -67.64 -15.96 4.43
N LEU A 39 -66.89 -16.77 3.72
CA LEU A 39 -65.94 -17.70 4.27
C LEU A 39 -64.47 -17.27 3.98
N LEU A 40 -64.12 -17.16 2.71
CA LEU A 40 -62.76 -16.88 2.32
C LEU A 40 -62.38 -15.42 2.63
N GLU A 41 -63.15 -14.45 2.12
CA GLU A 41 -62.81 -13.03 2.28
C GLU A 41 -62.95 -12.55 3.73
N ALA A 42 -64.00 -12.99 4.44
CA ALA A 42 -64.30 -12.54 5.78
C ALA A 42 -63.48 -13.25 6.89
N LYS A 43 -63.09 -14.53 6.69
CA LYS A 43 -62.48 -15.35 7.75
C LYS A 43 -61.06 -15.76 7.44
N PHE A 44 -60.74 -16.23 6.23
CA PHE A 44 -59.45 -16.83 5.92
C PHE A 44 -58.47 -15.83 5.28
N LEU A 45 -58.88 -15.01 4.32
CA LEU A 45 -57.98 -14.04 3.69
C LEU A 45 -57.40 -12.99 4.65
N PRO A 46 -58.10 -12.49 5.67
CA PRO A 46 -57.47 -11.62 6.66
C PRO A 46 -56.36 -12.30 7.45
N GLN A 47 -56.45 -13.57 7.71
CA GLN A 47 -55.40 -14.34 8.38
C GLN A 47 -54.20 -14.62 7.49
N LEU A 48 -54.42 -14.87 6.19
CA LEU A 48 -53.36 -15.08 5.20
C LEU A 48 -52.66 -13.73 4.77
N ARG A 49 -53.36 -12.59 4.95
CA ARG A 49 -52.77 -11.25 4.69
C ARG A 49 -51.98 -10.71 5.89
N ARG A 50 -51.81 -11.51 6.94
CA ARG A 50 -50.96 -11.13 8.07
C ARG A 50 -49.51 -11.15 7.61
N VAL A 51 -48.85 -9.99 7.68
CA VAL A 51 -47.43 -9.86 7.52
C VAL A 51 -46.82 -9.67 8.91
N ASP A 52 -46.06 -10.66 9.35
CA ASP A 52 -45.33 -10.55 10.60
C ASP A 52 -43.96 -9.91 10.31
N TYR A 53 -43.73 -8.75 10.84
CA TYR A 53 -42.44 -8.08 10.78
C TYR A 53 -41.65 -8.40 12.04
N THR A 54 -40.49 -8.98 11.90
CA THR A 54 -39.52 -9.11 12.98
C THR A 54 -38.43 -8.07 12.74
N LEU A 55 -38.38 -7.04 13.55
CA LEU A 55 -37.32 -6.05 13.56
C LEU A 55 -36.24 -6.55 14.52
N ASN A 56 -35.13 -7.00 13.96
CA ASN A 56 -33.92 -7.21 14.73
C ASN A 56 -33.10 -5.93 14.69
N TYR A 57 -32.88 -5.29 15.82
CA TYR A 57 -32.02 -4.13 15.95
C TYR A 57 -30.98 -4.42 17.03
N SER A 58 -29.78 -3.98 16.75
CA SER A 58 -28.68 -3.96 17.71
C SER A 58 -28.38 -2.51 18.05
N ILE A 59 -28.33 -2.19 19.32
CA ILE A 59 -27.90 -0.86 19.77
C ILE A 59 -26.39 -0.94 19.88
N PHE A 60 -25.70 -0.26 18.96
CA PHE A 60 -24.27 -0.05 19.05
C PHE A 60 -24.03 1.31 19.70
N ARG A 61 -23.27 1.33 20.77
CA ARG A 61 -22.61 2.57 21.20
C ARG A 61 -21.16 2.54 20.77
N SER A 62 -20.64 3.65 20.33
CA SER A 62 -19.21 3.80 20.11
C SER A 62 -18.49 3.64 21.44
N LEU A 63 -17.42 2.86 21.46
CA LEU A 63 -16.53 2.79 22.61
C LEU A 63 -15.82 4.16 22.76
N THR A 64 -15.59 4.56 23.99
CA THR A 64 -14.69 5.70 24.27
C THR A 64 -13.24 5.28 24.01
N HIS A 65 -12.35 6.26 23.81
CA HIS A 65 -10.93 5.99 23.60
C HIS A 65 -10.31 5.10 24.70
N ASP A 66 -10.65 5.35 25.95
CA ASP A 66 -10.17 4.54 27.08
C ASP A 66 -10.72 3.10 27.06
N GLU A 67 -11.97 2.90 26.67
CA GLU A 67 -12.55 1.58 26.51
C GLU A 67 -11.90 0.80 25.35
N ILE A 68 -11.55 1.50 24.26
CA ILE A 68 -10.83 0.90 23.13
C ILE A 68 -9.43 0.46 23.58
N LYS A 69 -8.70 1.29 24.35
CA LYS A 69 -7.40 0.92 24.92
C LYS A 69 -7.50 -0.30 25.84
N GLN A 70 -8.49 -0.33 26.72
CA GLN A 70 -8.72 -1.49 27.61
C GLN A 70 -9.04 -2.76 26.81
N LEU A 71 -9.81 -2.65 25.74
CA LEU A 71 -10.13 -3.77 24.86
C LEU A 71 -8.88 -4.23 24.09
N TYR A 72 -8.06 -3.30 23.61
CA TYR A 72 -6.78 -3.59 22.96
C TYR A 72 -5.85 -4.38 23.88
N ASP A 73 -5.66 -3.92 25.11
CA ASP A 73 -4.80 -4.58 26.10
C ASP A 73 -5.31 -5.97 26.46
N LYS A 74 -6.60 -6.20 26.45
CA LYS A 74 -7.23 -7.49 26.75
C LYS A 74 -7.17 -8.46 25.57
N ASP A 75 -7.60 -8.01 24.39
CA ASP A 75 -7.61 -8.78 23.14
C ASP A 75 -7.84 -7.87 21.94
N TYR A 76 -6.76 -7.38 21.34
CA TYR A 76 -6.80 -6.47 20.19
C TYR A 76 -7.51 -7.06 18.98
N LYS A 77 -7.65 -8.40 18.88
CA LYS A 77 -8.33 -9.06 17.75
C LYS A 77 -9.84 -8.81 17.73
N GLN A 78 -10.41 -8.32 18.81
CA GLN A 78 -11.82 -7.94 18.87
C GLN A 78 -12.10 -6.53 18.36
N LEU A 79 -11.07 -5.72 18.16
CA LEU A 79 -11.23 -4.37 17.64
C LEU A 79 -11.64 -4.37 16.17
N SER A 80 -12.57 -3.49 15.83
CA SER A 80 -12.92 -3.18 14.44
C SER A 80 -11.84 -2.29 13.79
N LYS A 81 -11.88 -2.15 12.44
CA LYS A 81 -11.00 -1.20 11.73
C LYS A 81 -11.16 0.23 12.22
N PHE A 82 -12.39 0.65 12.58
CA PHE A 82 -12.66 1.99 13.11
C PHE A 82 -11.97 2.21 14.45
N GLU A 83 -12.04 1.25 15.36
CA GLU A 83 -11.42 1.33 16.68
C GLU A 83 -9.89 1.31 16.60
N PHE A 84 -9.30 0.53 15.69
CA PHE A 84 -7.87 0.62 15.40
C PHE A 84 -7.48 1.99 14.84
N TYR A 85 -8.30 2.53 13.91
CA TYR A 85 -8.06 3.87 13.36
C TYR A 85 -8.09 4.93 14.46
N GLU A 86 -9.07 4.86 15.36
CA GLU A 86 -9.18 5.74 16.52
C GLU A 86 -7.95 5.66 17.44
N LEU A 87 -7.39 4.45 17.66
CA LEU A 87 -6.19 4.26 18.46
C LEU A 87 -4.98 4.95 17.84
N PHE A 88 -4.64 4.59 16.59
CA PHE A 88 -3.40 5.08 16.00
C PHE A 88 -3.48 6.55 15.55
N SER A 89 -4.66 7.07 15.22
CA SER A 89 -4.83 8.48 14.86
C SER A 89 -4.68 9.43 16.05
N ASN A 90 -4.97 8.97 17.26
CA ASN A 90 -4.91 9.78 18.49
C ASN A 90 -3.68 9.45 19.36
N GLU A 91 -2.82 8.53 18.95
CA GLU A 91 -1.62 8.16 19.71
C GLU A 91 -0.45 9.11 19.38
N PRO A 92 0.03 9.91 20.34
CA PRO A 92 1.15 10.82 20.11
C PRO A 92 2.51 10.10 20.06
N ASP A 93 2.65 8.98 20.78
CA ASP A 93 3.88 8.18 20.75
C ASP A 93 3.96 7.39 19.47
N GLN A 94 5.03 7.62 18.70
CA GLN A 94 5.21 7.02 17.40
C GLN A 94 5.35 5.50 17.47
N ALA A 95 6.16 4.99 18.40
CA ALA A 95 6.42 3.55 18.49
C ALA A 95 5.12 2.78 18.81
N ARG A 96 4.27 3.34 19.69
CA ARG A 96 2.95 2.79 19.98
C ARG A 96 2.00 2.91 18.80
N ARG A 97 2.04 4.03 18.07
CA ARG A 97 1.23 4.23 16.85
C ARG A 97 1.55 3.15 15.82
N GLU A 98 2.84 2.92 15.55
CA GLU A 98 3.29 1.88 14.63
C GLU A 98 2.90 0.48 15.13
N GLU A 99 2.95 0.22 16.44
CA GLU A 99 2.47 -1.03 17.02
C GLU A 99 0.98 -1.23 16.74
N TYR A 100 0.13 -0.23 16.99
CA TYR A 100 -1.30 -0.30 16.70
C TYR A 100 -1.57 -0.57 15.21
N GLN A 101 -0.83 0.09 14.32
CA GLN A 101 -0.95 -0.11 12.87
C GLN A 101 -0.55 -1.54 12.46
N ARG A 102 0.55 -2.09 13.00
CA ARG A 102 0.97 -3.46 12.74
C ARG A 102 -0.06 -4.46 13.25
N ARG A 103 -0.60 -4.29 14.47
CA ARG A 103 -1.67 -5.14 15.00
C ARG A 103 -2.97 -5.03 14.18
N ALA A 104 -3.30 -3.84 13.71
CA ALA A 104 -4.43 -3.65 12.80
C ALA A 104 -4.24 -4.44 11.49
N LEU A 105 -3.03 -4.49 10.94
CA LEU A 105 -2.71 -5.25 9.72
C LEU A 105 -2.66 -6.75 9.95
N GLU A 106 -2.32 -7.23 11.16
CA GLU A 106 -2.44 -8.65 11.52
C GLU A 106 -3.91 -9.12 11.48
N VAL A 107 -4.84 -8.29 11.98
CA VAL A 107 -6.27 -8.62 12.01
C VAL A 107 -6.95 -8.33 10.66
N TYR A 108 -6.57 -7.24 10.04
CA TYR A 108 -7.14 -6.73 8.79
C TYR A 108 -6.04 -6.49 7.74
N PRO A 109 -5.52 -7.52 7.08
CA PRO A 109 -4.43 -7.38 6.10
C PRO A 109 -4.72 -6.41 4.95
N SER A 110 -6.00 -6.14 4.65
CA SER A 110 -6.44 -5.19 3.61
C SER A 110 -6.85 -3.82 4.16
N PHE A 111 -6.32 -3.41 5.33
CA PHE A 111 -6.61 -2.11 5.91
C PHE A 111 -5.63 -1.06 5.35
N LEU A 112 -6.02 -0.43 4.23
CA LEU A 112 -5.18 0.53 3.51
C LEU A 112 -4.70 1.69 4.40
N ALA A 113 -5.58 2.29 5.23
CA ALA A 113 -5.18 3.41 6.08
C ALA A 113 -4.02 3.03 7.02
N ALA A 114 -4.13 1.87 7.70
CA ALA A 114 -3.05 1.41 8.58
C ALA A 114 -1.76 1.10 7.81
N ALA A 115 -1.86 0.52 6.61
CA ALA A 115 -0.69 0.21 5.79
C ALA A 115 0.02 1.48 5.29
N ASN A 116 -0.77 2.46 4.79
CA ASN A 116 -0.22 3.70 4.26
C ASN A 116 0.40 4.57 5.37
N ASP A 117 -0.29 4.72 6.50
CA ASP A 117 0.21 5.51 7.62
C ASP A 117 1.46 4.89 8.24
N LEU A 118 1.53 3.55 8.32
CA LEU A 118 2.75 2.85 8.75
C LEU A 118 3.90 3.08 7.78
N GLN A 119 3.65 3.01 6.46
CA GLN A 119 4.66 3.28 5.44
C GLN A 119 5.18 4.72 5.54
N VAL A 120 4.29 5.71 5.72
CA VAL A 120 4.68 7.12 5.92
C VAL A 120 5.54 7.28 7.17
N SER A 121 5.17 6.62 8.28
CA SER A 121 5.97 6.64 9.51
C SER A 121 7.36 6.07 9.28
N LEU A 122 7.49 4.92 8.63
CA LEU A 122 8.77 4.32 8.29
C LEU A 122 9.62 5.23 7.40
N LEU A 123 9.04 5.77 6.32
CA LEU A 123 9.74 6.67 5.40
C LEU A 123 10.28 7.92 6.10
N SER A 124 9.56 8.48 7.07
CA SER A 124 9.98 9.67 7.84
C SER A 124 11.25 9.42 8.67
N HIS A 125 11.62 8.16 8.90
CA HIS A 125 12.83 7.74 9.62
C HIS A 125 13.87 7.07 8.71
N GLY A 126 13.74 7.25 7.39
CA GLY A 126 14.66 6.66 6.43
C GLY A 126 14.54 5.14 6.30
N MET A 127 13.47 4.55 6.84
CA MET A 127 13.12 3.15 6.69
C MET A 127 12.02 2.97 5.65
N SER A 128 11.84 1.76 5.17
CA SER A 128 10.72 1.42 4.28
C SER A 128 10.39 -0.07 4.37
N ASP A 129 9.14 -0.41 4.08
CA ASP A 129 8.71 -1.80 3.88
C ASP A 129 7.94 -1.87 2.55
N GLU A 130 8.59 -2.41 1.53
CA GLU A 130 8.06 -2.49 0.17
C GLU A 130 6.84 -3.41 0.02
N THR A 131 6.55 -4.23 1.03
CA THR A 131 5.44 -5.19 1.00
C THR A 131 4.13 -4.60 1.50
N LEU A 132 4.18 -3.51 2.29
CA LEU A 132 3.01 -2.93 2.94
C LEU A 132 1.93 -2.47 1.96
N LEU A 133 2.33 -1.84 0.87
CA LEU A 133 1.42 -1.23 -0.09
C LEU A 133 1.32 -2.00 -1.42
N GLU A 134 2.08 -3.08 -1.61
CA GLU A 134 2.19 -3.82 -2.88
C GLU A 134 0.82 -4.19 -3.49
N LYS A 135 -0.13 -4.61 -2.67
CA LYS A 135 -1.48 -5.03 -3.12
C LYS A 135 -2.48 -3.88 -3.32
N PHE A 136 -2.08 -2.66 -3.00
CA PHE A 136 -2.97 -1.50 -3.06
C PHE A 136 -2.62 -0.53 -4.20
N VAL A 137 -1.50 -0.72 -4.89
CA VAL A 137 -1.07 0.13 -6.00
C VAL A 137 -1.88 -0.14 -7.26
N GLY A 138 -2.04 0.87 -8.08
CA GLY A 138 -2.71 0.76 -9.38
C GLY A 138 -3.34 2.07 -9.84
N GLU A 139 -4.01 2.01 -10.98
CA GLU A 139 -4.65 3.17 -11.62
C GLU A 139 -5.74 3.79 -10.74
N ASP A 140 -6.53 2.95 -10.04
CA ASP A 140 -7.62 3.38 -9.16
C ASP A 140 -7.18 3.65 -7.72
N ALA A 141 -5.89 3.47 -7.40
CA ALA A 141 -5.36 3.70 -6.07
C ALA A 141 -5.24 5.21 -5.75
N PRO A 142 -5.38 5.61 -4.46
CA PRO A 142 -5.01 6.96 -4.05
C PRO A 142 -3.56 7.28 -4.45
N GLN A 143 -3.31 8.51 -4.92
CA GLN A 143 -1.98 8.89 -5.42
C GLN A 143 -0.89 8.79 -4.36
N GLU A 144 -1.22 9.06 -3.11
CA GLU A 144 -0.32 8.94 -1.96
C GLU A 144 0.18 7.49 -1.80
N VAL A 145 -0.67 6.51 -2.07
CA VAL A 145 -0.34 5.08 -1.99
C VAL A 145 0.67 4.71 -3.08
N ASN A 146 0.43 5.12 -4.32
CA ASN A 146 1.36 4.89 -5.43
C ASN A 146 2.70 5.58 -5.19
N THR A 147 2.67 6.83 -4.72
CA THR A 147 3.88 7.62 -4.42
C THR A 147 4.70 6.99 -3.28
N ASN A 148 4.06 6.60 -2.18
CA ASN A 148 4.74 5.98 -1.03
C ASN A 148 5.32 4.61 -1.39
N GLN A 149 4.62 3.82 -2.20
CA GLN A 149 5.13 2.54 -2.70
C GLN A 149 6.32 2.74 -3.65
N LEU A 150 6.26 3.73 -4.53
CA LEU A 150 7.39 4.07 -5.40
C LEU A 150 8.64 4.39 -4.58
N ILE A 151 8.51 5.25 -3.56
CA ILE A 151 9.63 5.61 -2.66
C ILE A 151 10.16 4.37 -1.94
N ALA A 152 9.28 3.51 -1.41
CA ALA A 152 9.68 2.29 -0.72
C ALA A 152 10.49 1.34 -1.61
N LEU A 153 10.06 1.14 -2.85
CA LEU A 153 10.75 0.30 -3.84
C LEU A 153 12.10 0.88 -4.26
N LEU A 154 12.18 2.20 -4.44
CA LEU A 154 13.45 2.88 -4.75
C LEU A 154 14.45 2.72 -3.60
N ASN A 155 14.01 2.91 -2.35
CA ASN A 155 14.84 2.73 -1.17
C ASN A 155 15.32 1.28 -1.01
N ALA A 156 14.50 0.30 -1.39
CA ALA A 156 14.85 -1.12 -1.37
C ALA A 156 15.73 -1.55 -2.56
N GLY A 157 16.00 -0.65 -3.52
CA GLY A 157 16.78 -0.96 -4.73
C GLY A 157 16.02 -1.79 -5.78
N HIS A 158 14.70 -1.91 -5.67
CA HIS A 158 13.86 -2.65 -6.62
C HIS A 158 13.42 -1.78 -7.80
N PHE A 159 14.38 -1.24 -8.55
CA PHE A 159 14.18 -0.21 -9.58
C PHE A 159 13.19 -0.62 -10.68
N SER A 160 13.22 -1.87 -11.14
CA SER A 160 12.28 -2.36 -12.16
C SER A 160 10.83 -2.42 -11.67
N LYS A 161 10.61 -2.80 -10.39
CA LYS A 161 9.27 -2.76 -9.78
C LYS A 161 8.83 -1.32 -9.55
N ALA A 162 9.75 -0.46 -9.10
CA ALA A 162 9.53 0.97 -8.93
C ALA A 162 9.06 1.62 -10.22
N ASP A 163 9.69 1.30 -11.34
CA ASP A 163 9.32 1.80 -12.67
C ASP A 163 7.88 1.41 -13.06
N SER A 164 7.46 0.20 -12.72
CA SER A 164 6.09 -0.26 -12.96
C SER A 164 5.07 0.54 -12.14
N VAL A 165 5.41 0.90 -10.89
CA VAL A 165 4.55 1.72 -10.01
C VAL A 165 4.56 3.19 -10.42
N ALA A 166 5.70 3.70 -10.91
CA ALA A 166 5.83 5.07 -11.40
C ALA A 166 4.84 5.41 -12.53
N ALA A 167 4.40 4.41 -13.30
CA ALA A 167 3.37 4.58 -14.33
C ALA A 167 2.01 5.05 -13.76
N PHE A 168 1.73 4.79 -12.48
CA PHE A 168 0.50 5.18 -11.79
C PHE A 168 0.65 6.48 -10.99
N VAL A 169 1.86 7.05 -10.91
CA VAL A 169 2.11 8.32 -10.20
C VAL A 169 1.82 9.50 -11.11
N ASN A 170 1.07 10.48 -10.59
CA ASN A 170 0.73 11.68 -11.33
C ASN A 170 1.97 12.49 -11.72
N LYS A 171 2.07 12.86 -12.99
CA LYS A 171 3.14 13.73 -13.52
C LYS A 171 2.79 15.19 -13.25
N ASN A 172 3.14 15.66 -12.06
CA ASN A 172 2.97 17.04 -11.63
C ASN A 172 4.29 17.57 -11.01
N GLU A 173 4.32 18.84 -10.62
CA GLU A 173 5.54 19.48 -10.04
C GLU A 173 5.97 18.80 -8.72
N ASP A 174 5.01 18.35 -7.88
CA ASP A 174 5.33 17.73 -6.60
C ASP A 174 6.04 16.37 -6.76
N ASN A 175 5.70 15.63 -7.82
CA ASN A 175 6.27 14.32 -8.10
C ASN A 175 7.42 14.34 -9.11
N ARG A 176 7.75 15.51 -9.67
CA ARG A 176 8.75 15.63 -10.74
C ARG A 176 10.12 15.08 -10.34
N LEU A 177 10.60 15.47 -9.17
CA LEU A 177 11.90 15.00 -8.67
C LEU A 177 11.87 13.47 -8.44
N LEU A 178 10.82 12.93 -7.83
CA LEU A 178 10.69 11.50 -7.57
C LEU A 178 10.71 10.70 -8.87
N LEU A 179 9.98 11.14 -9.89
CA LEU A 179 9.93 10.50 -11.21
C LEU A 179 11.27 10.63 -11.94
N ALA A 180 11.94 11.77 -11.86
CA ALA A 180 13.29 11.96 -12.43
C ALA A 180 14.32 11.04 -11.76
N VAL A 181 14.26 10.87 -10.43
CA VAL A 181 15.09 9.91 -9.69
C VAL A 181 14.81 8.48 -10.15
N ASN A 182 13.54 8.08 -10.29
CA ASN A 182 13.18 6.76 -10.82
C ASN A 182 13.76 6.55 -12.22
N ASP A 183 13.66 7.53 -13.10
CA ASP A 183 14.18 7.46 -14.46
C ASP A 183 15.69 7.28 -14.46
N VAL A 184 16.42 8.08 -13.69
CA VAL A 184 17.88 7.98 -13.56
C VAL A 184 18.31 6.60 -13.06
N LEU A 185 17.65 6.06 -12.03
CA LEU A 185 17.96 4.74 -11.46
C LEU A 185 17.61 3.60 -12.42
N ASN A 186 16.75 3.84 -13.41
CA ASN A 186 16.46 2.94 -14.51
C ASN A 186 17.26 3.25 -15.81
N GLY A 187 18.27 4.11 -15.73
CA GLY A 187 19.18 4.44 -16.83
C GLY A 187 18.61 5.39 -17.87
N ARG A 188 17.54 6.13 -17.55
CA ARG A 188 16.96 7.17 -18.39
C ARG A 188 17.35 8.54 -17.85
N TYR A 189 17.96 9.38 -18.71
CA TYR A 189 18.57 10.66 -18.28
C TYR A 189 17.92 11.88 -18.94
N ASP A 190 16.68 11.76 -19.43
CA ASP A 190 16.00 12.85 -20.16
C ASP A 190 15.74 14.08 -19.28
N ASP A 191 15.46 13.89 -17.99
CA ASP A 191 15.25 14.96 -16.99
C ASP A 191 16.31 14.92 -15.86
N TYR A 192 17.57 14.57 -16.22
CA TYR A 192 18.66 14.48 -15.23
C TYR A 192 18.93 15.80 -14.51
N GLU A 193 18.67 16.95 -15.16
CA GLU A 193 18.89 18.29 -14.60
C GLU A 193 18.06 18.52 -13.34
N THR A 194 16.87 17.92 -13.25
CA THR A 194 16.02 17.97 -12.05
C THR A 194 16.69 17.29 -10.86
N VAL A 195 17.38 16.18 -11.06
CA VAL A 195 18.11 15.47 -10.01
C VAL A 195 19.44 16.18 -9.71
N ALA A 196 20.15 16.68 -10.75
CA ALA A 196 21.39 17.44 -10.60
C ALA A 196 21.18 18.70 -9.75
N ALA A 197 20.04 19.38 -9.90
CA ALA A 197 19.70 20.58 -9.13
C ALA A 197 19.57 20.34 -7.61
N THR A 198 19.49 19.07 -7.15
CA THR A 198 19.46 18.76 -5.72
C THR A 198 20.80 18.88 -5.00
N GLY A 199 21.91 19.00 -5.74
CA GLY A 199 23.22 19.28 -5.19
C GLY A 199 24.37 18.71 -6.01
N GLU A 200 25.53 19.34 -5.89
CA GLU A 200 26.76 19.01 -6.66
C GLU A 200 27.19 17.54 -6.51
N ARG A 201 26.94 16.92 -5.35
CA ARG A 201 27.24 15.51 -5.13
C ARG A 201 26.37 14.60 -5.98
N ASN A 202 25.06 14.87 -6.02
CA ASN A 202 24.12 14.12 -6.85
C ASN A 202 24.42 14.32 -8.34
N GLU A 203 24.76 15.56 -8.74
CA GLU A 203 25.21 15.84 -10.10
C GLU A 203 26.48 15.04 -10.45
N CYS A 204 27.46 14.94 -9.54
CA CYS A 204 28.66 14.13 -9.74
C CYS A 204 28.33 12.64 -9.95
N CYS A 205 27.44 12.07 -9.13
CA CYS A 205 26.97 10.70 -9.31
C CYS A 205 26.28 10.49 -10.65
N LEU A 206 25.44 11.43 -11.08
CA LEU A 206 24.78 11.41 -12.39
C LEU A 206 25.77 11.43 -13.55
N LEU A 207 26.75 12.31 -13.49
CA LEU A 207 27.81 12.41 -14.51
C LEU A 207 28.58 11.09 -14.62
N LEU A 208 28.86 10.42 -13.49
CA LEU A 208 29.47 9.10 -13.47
C LEU A 208 28.56 8.04 -14.10
N ALA A 209 27.26 8.04 -13.79
CA ALA A 209 26.29 7.13 -14.38
C ALA A 209 26.16 7.32 -15.89
N MET A 210 26.24 8.56 -16.37
CA MET A 210 26.24 8.95 -17.78
C MET A 210 27.63 8.73 -18.47
N LYS A 211 28.63 8.23 -17.75
CA LYS A 211 30.02 8.03 -18.24
C LYS A 211 30.73 9.33 -18.64
N ARG A 212 30.31 10.47 -18.10
CA ARG A 212 30.92 11.80 -18.30
C ARG A 212 32.04 12.01 -17.27
N ASN A 213 33.05 11.12 -17.27
CA ASN A 213 34.04 11.01 -16.20
C ASN A 213 34.89 12.27 -16.00
N ASP A 214 35.19 13.03 -17.07
CA ASP A 214 35.98 14.30 -16.96
C ASP A 214 35.22 15.38 -16.22
N GLU A 215 33.92 15.51 -16.50
CA GLU A 215 33.04 16.46 -15.84
C GLU A 215 32.78 16.07 -14.40
N ALA A 216 32.55 14.77 -14.14
CA ALA A 216 32.42 14.23 -12.80
C ALA A 216 33.68 14.52 -11.96
N MET A 217 34.88 14.31 -12.50
CA MET A 217 36.12 14.60 -11.80
C MET A 217 36.28 16.12 -11.55
N ALA A 218 35.93 16.98 -12.51
CA ALA A 218 36.01 18.41 -12.34
C ALA A 218 35.08 18.91 -11.21
N LEU A 219 33.91 18.29 -11.06
CA LEU A 219 32.95 18.56 -10.01
C LEU A 219 33.42 17.98 -8.68
N ALA A 220 33.87 16.72 -8.64
CA ALA A 220 34.35 16.03 -7.44
C ALA A 220 35.52 16.77 -6.75
N LYS A 221 36.35 17.52 -7.53
CA LYS A 221 37.40 18.38 -6.98
C LYS A 221 36.89 19.59 -6.20
N LYS A 222 35.64 19.99 -6.39
CA LYS A 222 35.02 21.13 -5.70
C LYS A 222 34.26 20.71 -4.45
N LEU A 223 33.94 19.43 -4.32
CA LEU A 223 33.24 18.88 -3.16
C LEU A 223 34.13 18.96 -1.90
N PRO A 224 33.52 19.01 -0.69
CA PRO A 224 34.23 19.10 0.58
C PRO A 224 35.24 17.95 0.76
N GLU A 225 36.46 18.30 1.20
CA GLU A 225 37.56 17.35 1.38
C GLU A 225 37.45 16.50 2.68
N ASP A 226 36.59 16.90 3.59
CA ASP A 226 36.36 16.24 4.89
C ASP A 226 35.27 15.17 4.82
N GLU A 227 34.76 14.84 3.63
CA GLU A 227 33.72 13.84 3.42
C GLU A 227 34.27 12.59 2.72
N GLY A 228 34.08 11.42 3.29
CA GLY A 228 34.53 10.13 2.72
C GLY A 228 33.98 9.90 1.31
N LEU A 229 32.70 10.22 1.08
CA LEU A 229 32.07 10.06 -0.23
C LEU A 229 32.73 10.90 -1.33
N THR A 230 33.27 12.10 -1.01
CA THR A 230 34.02 12.91 -1.97
C THR A 230 35.24 12.19 -2.52
N HIS A 231 36.03 11.60 -1.62
CA HIS A 231 37.20 10.80 -2.00
C HIS A 231 36.82 9.53 -2.75
N TYR A 232 35.70 8.90 -2.36
CA TYR A 232 35.16 7.73 -3.04
C TYR A 232 34.80 8.05 -4.51
N LEU A 233 34.09 9.14 -4.77
CA LEU A 233 33.76 9.59 -6.13
C LEU A 233 35.00 9.91 -6.97
N ARG A 234 36.04 10.53 -6.34
CA ARG A 234 37.34 10.76 -7.01
C ARG A 234 38.04 9.45 -7.34
N ALA A 235 38.01 8.46 -6.45
CA ALA A 235 38.57 7.14 -6.70
C ALA A 235 37.91 6.49 -7.93
N ILE A 236 36.57 6.52 -8.04
CA ILE A 236 35.86 6.04 -9.23
C ILE A 236 36.35 6.76 -10.50
N CYS A 237 36.41 8.09 -10.48
CA CYS A 237 36.84 8.88 -11.62
C CYS A 237 38.26 8.52 -12.06
N LEU A 238 39.19 8.33 -11.12
CA LEU A 238 40.58 7.97 -11.40
C LEU A 238 40.70 6.55 -11.94
N ASN A 239 40.01 5.59 -11.32
CA ASN A 239 40.04 4.20 -11.77
C ASN A 239 39.51 4.03 -13.19
N ARG A 240 38.42 4.74 -13.54
CA ARG A 240 37.88 4.76 -14.91
C ARG A 240 38.81 5.42 -15.94
N LYS A 241 39.84 6.14 -15.49
CA LYS A 241 40.89 6.73 -16.31
C LYS A 241 42.21 5.95 -16.28
N ASP A 242 42.19 4.74 -15.77
CA ASP A 242 43.33 3.84 -15.64
C ASP A 242 44.42 4.37 -14.66
N ASP A 243 44.12 5.37 -13.84
CA ASP A 243 44.99 5.81 -12.74
C ASP A 243 44.66 5.00 -11.46
N ALA A 244 45.02 3.73 -11.43
CA ALA A 244 44.73 2.84 -10.34
C ALA A 244 45.47 3.21 -9.04
N VAL A 245 46.66 3.82 -9.11
CA VAL A 245 47.42 4.26 -7.93
C VAL A 245 46.75 5.46 -7.27
N GLY A 246 46.42 6.48 -8.04
CA GLY A 246 45.66 7.64 -7.55
C GLY A 246 44.28 7.25 -7.02
N ALA A 247 43.61 6.33 -7.71
CA ALA A 247 42.31 5.81 -7.28
C ALA A 247 42.40 5.08 -5.92
N TYR A 248 43.42 4.25 -5.72
CA TYR A 248 43.64 3.57 -4.45
C TYR A 248 43.95 4.55 -3.32
N ASP A 249 44.80 5.55 -3.56
CA ASP A 249 45.12 6.59 -2.55
C ASP A 249 43.83 7.36 -2.12
N GLU A 250 42.98 7.73 -3.07
CA GLU A 250 41.70 8.38 -2.76
C GLU A 250 40.72 7.42 -2.05
N LEU A 251 40.68 6.13 -2.43
CA LEU A 251 39.81 5.15 -1.79
C LEU A 251 40.20 4.92 -0.33
N MET A 252 41.51 4.89 0.00
CA MET A 252 41.97 4.77 1.40
C MET A 252 41.58 5.99 2.23
N LYS A 253 41.66 7.20 1.68
CA LYS A 253 41.17 8.41 2.36
C LYS A 253 39.67 8.33 2.62
N ALA A 254 38.90 7.83 1.65
CA ALA A 254 37.47 7.62 1.82
C ALA A 254 37.16 6.74 3.04
N PHE A 255 37.90 5.62 3.20
CA PHE A 255 37.72 4.70 4.33
C PHE A 255 38.21 5.26 5.67
N GLU A 256 39.23 6.11 5.66
CA GLU A 256 39.70 6.82 6.87
C GLU A 256 38.61 7.78 7.40
N LEU A 257 37.85 8.42 6.49
CA LEU A 257 36.80 9.37 6.84
C LEU A 257 35.45 8.67 7.12
N ASP A 258 35.16 7.60 6.39
CA ASP A 258 33.93 6.81 6.54
C ASP A 258 34.19 5.33 6.28
N LEU A 259 34.33 4.56 7.36
CA LEU A 259 34.62 3.13 7.31
C LEU A 259 33.51 2.31 6.63
N SER A 260 32.26 2.80 6.61
CA SER A 260 31.14 2.09 5.98
C SER A 260 31.32 1.95 4.46
N LEU A 261 32.09 2.84 3.83
CA LEU A 261 32.40 2.80 2.40
C LEU A 261 33.28 1.59 2.02
N GLU A 262 33.98 0.96 2.95
CA GLU A 262 34.73 -0.26 2.66
C GLU A 262 33.81 -1.42 2.25
N GLU A 263 32.64 -1.57 2.90
CA GLU A 263 31.67 -2.61 2.52
C GLU A 263 31.04 -2.31 1.16
N VAL A 264 30.76 -1.04 0.87
CA VAL A 264 30.27 -0.62 -0.45
C VAL A 264 31.28 -0.94 -1.53
N ALA A 265 32.55 -0.61 -1.32
CA ALA A 265 33.63 -0.81 -2.31
C ALA A 265 33.86 -2.29 -2.67
N LYS A 266 33.58 -3.23 -1.76
CA LYS A 266 33.71 -4.68 -2.04
C LYS A 266 32.79 -5.17 -3.15
N VAL A 267 31.63 -4.52 -3.31
CA VAL A 267 30.62 -4.90 -4.29
C VAL A 267 30.49 -3.91 -5.46
N ASP A 268 31.15 -2.75 -5.36
CA ASP A 268 31.14 -1.73 -6.40
C ASP A 268 32.10 -2.10 -7.54
N GLY A 269 31.54 -2.38 -8.71
CA GLY A 269 32.30 -2.73 -9.92
C GLY A 269 33.29 -1.67 -10.39
N ASP A 270 33.14 -0.41 -9.94
CA ASP A 270 34.04 0.68 -10.34
C ASP A 270 35.35 0.72 -9.51
N VAL A 271 35.40 0.09 -8.33
CA VAL A 271 36.56 0.17 -7.43
C VAL A 271 36.97 -1.14 -6.76
N ASN A 272 36.15 -2.20 -6.85
CA ASN A 272 36.45 -3.48 -6.19
C ASN A 272 37.75 -4.13 -6.67
N ASN A 273 38.15 -3.92 -7.92
CA ASN A 273 39.42 -4.38 -8.46
C ASN A 273 40.63 -3.84 -7.69
N LEU A 274 40.54 -2.62 -7.13
CA LEU A 274 41.59 -2.00 -6.30
C LEU A 274 41.79 -2.71 -4.98
N LEU A 275 40.75 -3.38 -4.44
CA LEU A 275 40.79 -4.13 -3.18
C LEU A 275 41.39 -5.54 -3.34
N LEU A 276 41.32 -6.12 -4.56
CA LEU A 276 41.84 -7.47 -4.84
C LEU A 276 43.36 -7.51 -4.88
N ASP A 277 44.01 -6.42 -5.32
CA ASP A 277 45.47 -6.34 -5.53
C ASP A 277 46.11 -5.27 -4.60
N LYS A 278 45.68 -5.21 -3.32
CA LYS A 278 46.10 -4.18 -2.36
C LYS A 278 47.62 -3.98 -2.27
N ASP A 279 48.41 -5.06 -2.40
CA ASP A 279 49.89 -5.01 -2.29
C ASP A 279 50.55 -4.37 -3.52
N LYS A 280 49.86 -4.29 -4.64
CA LYS A 280 50.36 -3.67 -5.89
C LYS A 280 50.34 -2.14 -5.82
N TYR A 281 49.46 -1.56 -4.99
CA TYR A 281 49.21 -0.13 -4.92
C TYR A 281 49.75 0.53 -3.64
N LYS A 282 50.20 -0.27 -2.64
CA LYS A 282 50.89 0.26 -1.45
C LYS A 282 52.26 0.79 -1.86
N LYS A 283 52.49 2.09 -1.59
CA LYS A 283 53.80 2.73 -1.74
C LYS A 283 54.71 2.40 -0.55
#